data_79194e7821d58d7acad4a9b878771b5c
#
_entry.id   79194e7821d58d7acad4a9b878771b5c
#
_cell.length_a   1.000
_cell.length_b   1.000
_cell.length_c   1.000
_cell.angle_alpha   90.00
_cell.angle_beta   90.00
_cell.angle_gamma   90.00
#
_symmetry.space_group_name_H-M   'P 1'
#
loop_
_entity.id
_entity.type
_entity.pdbx_description
1 polymer ?
#
loop_
_entity_poly.entity_id
_entity_poly.type
_entity_poly.pdbx_seq_one_letter_code
_entity_poly.pdbx_strand_id
1 'polypeptide(L)'
;MKRITAKDTVIVVDDPKYLEEIASWEGHCKDLNIIKIGKELSHYLGISETAPYTLQNVTRGYWGTKPASHEANETVYKLQVTINYGYDGLIPDLALQDKIAEYYAEVAAYSGLTLYDFDGQEFLFNNGHGYYSAKRFFRKMFERAKELDVPYIRFSGATLSEGSWHYQSVWNVGGGRNLYDIDTREWGSATSQGKDLRDVTYSNYYPVSFGGNFAIKDTSTVEQYEHVQAISVGYGATYFLAINQEDVESCPQKEEIFKAIRTWEDARRANAFPRQIKKLLRDPSYDWRLEAGEDGNSWTLYRLANGDKVESFVLRRAEGY
;
A
#
# COMPACT_ATOMS: atom_id res chain seq x y z
N MET A 1 11.20 38.75 -7.20
CA MET A 1 11.18 38.96 -5.73
C MET A 1 12.08 40.12 -5.36
N LYS A 2 11.70 40.97 -4.38
CA LYS A 2 12.61 41.99 -3.80
C LYS A 2 13.63 41.33 -2.87
N ARG A 3 14.78 41.99 -2.69
CA ARG A 3 15.80 41.56 -1.71
C ARG A 3 15.21 41.44 -0.31
N ILE A 4 15.54 40.40 0.41
CA ILE A 4 15.15 40.18 1.82
C ILE A 4 16.34 39.70 2.65
N THR A 5 16.33 40.02 3.91
CA THR A 5 17.28 39.54 4.92
C THR A 5 16.74 38.30 5.62
N ALA A 6 17.59 37.61 6.38
CA ALA A 6 17.16 36.45 7.16
C ALA A 6 16.10 36.76 8.24
N LYS A 7 15.90 38.05 8.56
CA LYS A 7 14.94 38.51 9.59
C LYS A 7 13.62 39.00 9.02
N ASP A 8 13.54 39.22 7.70
CA ASP A 8 12.34 39.76 7.08
C ASP A 8 11.25 38.67 7.01
N THR A 9 10.06 39.00 7.44
CA THR A 9 8.88 38.17 7.38
C THR A 9 7.91 38.59 6.28
N VAL A 10 8.30 39.59 5.49
CA VAL A 10 7.54 40.08 4.34
C VAL A 10 8.30 39.75 3.07
N ILE A 11 7.68 38.96 2.23
CA ILE A 11 8.25 38.55 0.93
C ILE A 11 7.37 39.15 -0.16
N VAL A 12 7.97 40.00 -1.01
CA VAL A 12 7.30 40.60 -2.16
C VAL A 12 7.71 39.87 -3.42
N VAL A 13 6.71 39.40 -4.18
CA VAL A 13 6.88 38.70 -5.45
C VAL A 13 6.35 39.53 -6.62
N ASP A 14 6.85 39.27 -7.81
CA ASP A 14 6.45 40.02 -9.01
C ASP A 14 5.21 39.43 -9.68
N ASP A 15 5.03 38.11 -9.59
CA ASP A 15 3.92 37.37 -10.15
C ASP A 15 3.24 36.52 -9.04
N PRO A 16 1.93 36.67 -8.78
CA PRO A 16 1.20 35.89 -7.80
C PRO A 16 0.81 34.50 -8.30
N LYS A 17 1.00 34.22 -9.59
CA LYS A 17 0.55 32.98 -10.21
C LYS A 17 1.06 31.76 -9.42
N TYR A 18 0.15 30.86 -9.11
CA TYR A 18 0.37 29.64 -8.31
C TYR A 18 0.67 29.87 -6.81
N LEU A 19 0.62 31.13 -6.34
CA LEU A 19 0.87 31.44 -4.93
C LEU A 19 -0.43 31.67 -4.15
N GLU A 20 -1.57 31.49 -4.77
CA GLU A 20 -2.86 31.56 -4.11
C GLU A 20 -2.92 30.55 -2.96
N GLU A 21 -3.63 30.92 -1.90
CA GLU A 21 -3.87 30.02 -0.78
C GLU A 21 -4.53 28.75 -1.25
N ILE A 22 -3.96 27.61 -0.88
CA ILE A 22 -4.60 26.32 -1.12
C ILE A 22 -5.79 26.25 -0.16
N ALA A 23 -7.00 26.26 -0.70
CA ALA A 23 -8.20 26.07 0.09
C ALA A 23 -8.07 24.72 0.84
N SER A 24 -8.16 24.78 2.16
CA SER A 24 -8.11 23.59 3.00
C SER A 24 -9.32 22.71 2.68
N TRP A 25 -9.10 21.54 2.10
CA TRP A 25 -10.13 20.53 2.04
C TRP A 25 -10.21 19.86 3.41
N GLU A 26 -11.36 19.97 4.07
CA GLU A 26 -11.63 19.43 5.41
C GLU A 26 -10.61 19.83 6.51
N GLY A 27 -9.92 20.95 6.36
CA GLY A 27 -9.00 21.45 7.36
C GLY A 27 -7.61 20.83 7.37
N HIS A 28 -7.28 19.94 6.45
CA HIS A 28 -6.03 19.19 6.46
C HIS A 28 -4.85 19.88 5.76
N CYS A 29 -5.06 20.87 4.90
CA CYS A 29 -4.01 21.46 4.06
C CYS A 29 -3.41 22.77 4.57
N LYS A 30 -3.57 23.11 5.82
CA LYS A 30 -3.14 24.43 6.35
C LYS A 30 -1.64 24.68 6.26
N ASP A 31 -0.84 23.63 6.24
CA ASP A 31 0.62 23.72 6.34
C ASP A 31 1.36 23.53 5.01
N LEU A 32 0.64 23.52 3.89
CA LEU A 32 1.22 23.23 2.58
C LEU A 32 1.43 24.44 1.66
N ASN A 33 1.14 25.63 2.12
CA ASN A 33 1.50 26.87 1.40
C ASN A 33 2.98 27.13 1.55
N ILE A 34 3.81 26.34 0.88
CA ILE A 34 5.25 26.36 1.05
C ILE A 34 5.91 26.86 -0.22
N ILE A 35 6.83 27.81 -0.05
CA ILE A 35 7.74 28.26 -1.08
C ILE A 35 9.17 27.84 -0.76
N LYS A 36 9.96 27.72 -1.81
CA LYS A 36 11.39 27.50 -1.73
C LYS A 36 12.12 28.67 -2.38
N ILE A 37 13.08 29.24 -1.67
CA ILE A 37 14.00 30.26 -2.16
C ILE A 37 15.43 29.75 -1.88
N GLY A 38 16.21 29.48 -2.91
CA GLY A 38 17.50 28.82 -2.73
C GLY A 38 17.36 27.48 -1.99
N LYS A 39 17.91 27.40 -0.76
CA LYS A 39 17.81 26.22 0.10
C LYS A 39 16.82 26.39 1.25
N GLU A 40 16.19 27.56 1.37
CA GLU A 40 15.24 27.85 2.40
C GLU A 40 13.82 27.48 2.00
N LEU A 41 13.07 26.90 2.92
CA LEU A 41 11.63 26.73 2.85
C LEU A 41 10.96 27.80 3.73
N SER A 42 9.87 28.36 3.23
CA SER A 42 9.05 29.31 3.99
C SER A 42 7.59 28.98 3.78
N HIS A 43 6.84 29.00 4.86
CA HIS A 43 5.39 28.82 4.86
C HIS A 43 4.70 30.19 4.87
N TYR A 44 3.55 30.30 4.20
CA TYR A 44 2.75 31.53 4.19
C TYR A 44 1.25 31.21 4.30
N LEU A 45 0.46 32.18 4.76
CA LEU A 45 -0.98 31.97 4.95
C LEU A 45 -1.85 32.67 3.90
N GLY A 46 -1.28 33.49 3.05
CA GLY A 46 -2.01 34.20 2.01
C GLY A 46 -1.11 35.10 1.18
N ILE A 47 -1.70 35.74 0.18
CA ILE A 47 -1.04 36.73 -0.67
C ILE A 47 -1.97 37.93 -0.87
N SER A 48 -1.40 39.12 -1.03
CA SER A 48 -2.18 40.31 -1.31
C SER A 48 -2.86 40.24 -2.68
N GLU A 49 -4.08 40.74 -2.78
CA GLU A 49 -4.89 40.72 -4.01
C GLU A 49 -4.35 41.66 -5.11
N THR A 50 -3.60 42.67 -4.72
CA THR A 50 -3.08 43.71 -5.61
C THR A 50 -1.57 43.88 -5.47
N ALA A 51 -0.93 44.31 -6.55
CA ALA A 51 0.50 44.66 -6.51
C ALA A 51 0.82 45.84 -5.55
N PRO A 52 1.96 45.82 -4.87
CA PRO A 52 2.97 44.77 -4.90
C PRO A 52 2.48 43.49 -4.19
N TYR A 53 2.56 42.35 -4.89
CA TYR A 53 2.10 41.08 -4.35
C TYR A 53 2.98 40.66 -3.18
N THR A 54 2.37 40.54 -2.01
CA THR A 54 3.07 40.31 -0.75
C THR A 54 2.54 39.03 -0.09
N LEU A 55 3.43 38.10 0.21
CA LEU A 55 3.10 36.93 1.00
C LEU A 55 2.82 37.33 2.45
N GLN A 56 1.74 36.81 3.01
CA GLN A 56 1.22 37.19 4.33
C GLN A 56 1.52 36.10 5.35
N ASN A 57 1.80 36.54 6.60
CA ASN A 57 2.06 35.66 7.74
C ASN A 57 3.13 34.59 7.43
N VAL A 58 4.27 35.04 6.91
CA VAL A 58 5.35 34.17 6.50
C VAL A 58 6.12 33.64 7.70
N THR A 59 6.23 32.30 7.78
CA THR A 59 7.15 31.60 8.68
C THR A 59 8.38 31.19 7.90
N ARG A 60 9.52 31.83 8.22
CA ARG A 60 10.81 31.59 7.57
C ARG A 60 11.50 30.36 8.16
N GLY A 61 12.34 29.68 7.37
CA GLY A 61 13.08 28.50 7.83
C GLY A 61 12.21 27.29 8.13
N TYR A 62 11.13 27.12 7.40
CA TYR A 62 10.14 26.09 7.65
C TYR A 62 10.75 24.68 7.48
N TRP A 63 10.20 23.70 8.19
CA TRP A 63 10.66 22.30 8.22
C TRP A 63 12.17 22.14 8.46
N GLY A 64 12.72 22.93 9.38
CA GLY A 64 14.10 22.79 9.83
C GLY A 64 15.14 23.38 8.87
N THR A 65 14.73 24.07 7.81
CA THR A 65 15.64 24.88 7.00
C THR A 65 16.06 26.13 7.77
N LYS A 66 17.10 26.84 7.33
CA LYS A 66 17.56 28.04 8.00
C LYS A 66 17.15 29.29 7.22
N PRO A 67 16.55 30.30 7.89
CA PRO A 67 16.33 31.59 7.26
C PRO A 67 17.64 32.19 6.72
N ALA A 68 17.61 32.64 5.49
CA ALA A 68 18.76 33.25 4.82
C ALA A 68 18.43 34.59 4.20
N SER A 69 19.45 35.39 3.86
CA SER A 69 19.27 36.56 3.01
C SER A 69 19.18 36.10 1.56
N HIS A 70 18.25 36.68 0.81
CA HIS A 70 18.04 36.43 -0.59
C HIS A 70 18.13 37.69 -1.42
N GLU A 71 18.81 37.62 -2.57
CA GLU A 71 18.99 38.77 -3.41
C GLU A 71 17.72 39.11 -4.22
N ALA A 72 17.66 40.32 -4.74
CA ALA A 72 16.58 40.71 -5.63
C ALA A 72 16.60 39.81 -6.90
N ASN A 73 15.42 39.53 -7.43
CA ASN A 73 15.20 38.68 -8.60
C ASN A 73 15.56 37.19 -8.43
N GLU A 74 15.87 36.75 -7.22
CA GLU A 74 15.97 35.31 -6.96
C GLU A 74 14.60 34.65 -7.17
N THR A 75 14.60 33.46 -7.77
CA THR A 75 13.35 32.75 -8.10
C THR A 75 12.70 32.17 -6.86
N VAL A 76 11.41 32.41 -6.72
CA VAL A 76 10.54 31.79 -5.73
C VAL A 76 9.82 30.63 -6.38
N TYR A 77 10.03 29.46 -5.83
CA TYR A 77 9.33 28.24 -6.29
C TYR A 77 8.18 27.92 -5.33
N LYS A 78 6.96 27.86 -5.86
CA LYS A 78 5.85 27.23 -5.11
C LYS A 78 6.04 25.71 -5.14
N LEU A 79 6.07 25.08 -3.98
CA LEU A 79 6.09 23.63 -3.94
C LEU A 79 4.70 23.09 -4.28
N GLN A 80 4.67 22.10 -5.18
CA GLN A 80 3.44 21.44 -5.57
C GLN A 80 3.03 20.45 -4.50
N VAL A 81 1.76 20.45 -4.17
CA VAL A 81 1.17 19.56 -3.18
C VAL A 81 0.05 18.74 -3.80
N THR A 82 -0.22 17.60 -3.23
CA THR A 82 -1.38 16.78 -3.54
C THR A 82 -2.11 16.42 -2.26
N ILE A 83 -3.40 16.21 -2.39
CA ILE A 83 -4.28 15.75 -1.33
C ILE A 83 -4.83 14.41 -1.77
N ASN A 84 -4.71 13.39 -0.94
CA ASN A 84 -5.30 12.10 -1.19
C ASN A 84 -5.74 11.48 0.13
N TYR A 85 -7.02 11.14 0.27
CA TYR A 85 -7.61 10.55 1.48
C TYR A 85 -7.33 11.30 2.78
N GLY A 86 -7.23 12.63 2.74
CA GLY A 86 -6.93 13.44 3.93
C GLY A 86 -5.45 13.47 4.31
N TYR A 87 -4.57 12.92 3.50
CA TYR A 87 -3.13 13.03 3.64
C TYR A 87 -2.58 14.05 2.65
N ASP A 88 -1.75 14.94 3.18
CA ASP A 88 -1.13 16.01 2.41
C ASP A 88 0.32 15.63 2.11
N GLY A 89 0.76 15.83 0.89
CA GLY A 89 2.12 15.52 0.50
C GLY A 89 2.69 16.49 -0.52
N LEU A 90 3.99 16.72 -0.42
CA LEU A 90 4.73 17.39 -1.48
C LEU A 90 4.99 16.43 -2.62
N ILE A 91 4.77 16.91 -3.84
CA ILE A 91 5.00 16.12 -5.05
C ILE A 91 6.43 16.35 -5.52
N PRO A 92 7.27 15.31 -5.62
CA PRO A 92 8.60 15.43 -6.19
C PRO A 92 8.53 15.67 -7.70
N ASP A 93 9.48 16.41 -8.23
CA ASP A 93 9.76 16.38 -9.65
C ASP A 93 10.33 15.00 -10.06
N LEU A 94 10.42 14.73 -11.36
CA LEU A 94 10.90 13.45 -11.85
C LEU A 94 12.32 13.10 -11.40
N ALA A 95 13.17 14.10 -11.21
CA ALA A 95 14.56 13.87 -10.79
C ALA A 95 14.65 13.46 -9.32
N LEU A 96 13.86 14.09 -8.45
CA LEU A 96 13.76 13.70 -7.04
C LEU A 96 13.03 12.36 -6.90
N GLN A 97 12.00 12.14 -7.70
CA GLN A 97 11.28 10.87 -7.74
C GLN A 97 12.21 9.70 -8.11
N ASP A 98 13.09 9.86 -9.09
CA ASP A 98 14.08 8.84 -9.45
C ASP A 98 14.98 8.49 -8.25
N LYS A 99 15.49 9.50 -7.54
CA LYS A 99 16.31 9.28 -6.32
C LYS A 99 15.55 8.55 -5.21
N ILE A 100 14.27 8.85 -5.04
CA ILE A 100 13.43 8.15 -4.07
C ILE A 100 13.27 6.68 -4.48
N ALA A 101 13.04 6.41 -5.76
CA ALA A 101 12.94 5.06 -6.29
C ALA A 101 14.24 4.26 -6.11
N GLU A 102 15.39 4.86 -6.41
CA GLU A 102 16.71 4.28 -6.18
C GLU A 102 16.95 3.98 -4.69
N TYR A 103 16.55 4.88 -3.80
CA TYR A 103 16.64 4.69 -2.36
C TYR A 103 15.83 3.48 -1.86
N TYR A 104 14.63 3.25 -2.37
CA TYR A 104 13.87 2.04 -2.03
C TYR A 104 14.59 0.76 -2.46
N ALA A 105 15.26 0.75 -3.59
CA ALA A 105 16.09 -0.38 -4.00
C ALA A 105 17.29 -0.59 -3.06
N GLU A 106 17.91 0.48 -2.59
CA GLU A 106 19.00 0.42 -1.60
C GLU A 106 18.51 -0.11 -0.24
N VAL A 107 17.31 0.29 0.19
CA VAL A 107 16.66 -0.29 1.38
C VAL A 107 16.44 -1.79 1.22
N ALA A 108 15.97 -2.25 0.05
CA ALA A 108 15.81 -3.68 -0.23
C ALA A 108 17.15 -4.42 -0.17
N ALA A 109 18.20 -3.88 -0.79
CA ALA A 109 19.53 -4.47 -0.77
C ALA A 109 20.11 -4.57 0.65
N TYR A 110 19.94 -3.52 1.45
CA TYR A 110 20.44 -3.46 2.82
C TYR A 110 19.69 -4.40 3.78
N SER A 111 18.35 -4.45 3.67
CA SER A 111 17.48 -5.15 4.62
C SER A 111 17.12 -6.58 4.22
N GLY A 112 17.33 -6.95 2.95
CA GLY A 112 16.82 -8.22 2.39
C GLY A 112 15.31 -8.21 2.13
N LEU A 113 14.68 -7.04 2.13
CA LEU A 113 13.25 -6.89 1.87
C LEU A 113 12.93 -7.30 0.43
N THR A 114 11.89 -8.11 0.25
CA THR A 114 11.48 -8.64 -1.07
C THR A 114 10.06 -8.26 -1.47
N LEU A 115 9.33 -7.57 -0.61
CA LEU A 115 7.96 -7.11 -0.87
C LEU A 115 7.78 -5.70 -0.32
N TYR A 116 7.27 -4.82 -1.16
CA TYR A 116 6.75 -3.51 -0.78
C TYR A 116 5.24 -3.48 -0.97
N ASP A 117 4.54 -2.89 -0.02
CA ASP A 117 3.14 -2.51 -0.17
C ASP A 117 3.06 -0.98 -0.26
N PHE A 118 2.71 -0.49 -1.45
CA PHE A 118 2.56 0.94 -1.72
C PHE A 118 1.08 1.32 -1.64
N ASP A 119 0.61 1.54 -0.43
CA ASP A 119 -0.64 2.27 -0.24
C ASP A 119 -0.42 3.75 -0.60
N GLY A 120 -1.36 4.34 -1.31
CA GLY A 120 -1.24 5.73 -1.75
C GLY A 120 -0.33 5.96 -2.96
N GLN A 121 0.00 4.95 -3.76
CA GLN A 121 0.79 5.14 -4.99
C GLN A 121 0.13 6.10 -6.00
N GLU A 122 -1.13 6.46 -5.82
CA GLU A 122 -1.87 7.46 -6.56
C GLU A 122 -1.17 8.82 -6.58
N PHE A 123 -0.39 9.14 -5.56
CA PHE A 123 0.41 10.35 -5.53
C PHE A 123 1.39 10.45 -6.71
N LEU A 124 1.86 9.33 -7.23
CA LEU A 124 2.73 9.31 -8.41
C LEU A 124 2.04 9.81 -9.69
N PHE A 125 0.70 9.76 -9.75
CA PHE A 125 -0.04 10.21 -10.92
C PHE A 125 -0.27 11.73 -10.94
N ASN A 126 -0.10 12.38 -9.80
CA ASN A 126 -0.51 13.77 -9.59
C ASN A 126 0.56 14.81 -9.91
N ASN A 127 1.74 14.37 -10.38
CA ASN A 127 2.85 15.28 -10.71
C ASN A 127 2.82 15.84 -12.14
N GLY A 128 1.70 15.72 -12.82
CA GLY A 128 1.52 16.19 -14.20
C GLY A 128 1.96 15.22 -15.29
N HIS A 129 2.52 14.06 -14.93
CA HIS A 129 2.99 13.04 -15.87
C HIS A 129 2.12 11.77 -15.91
N GLY A 130 1.09 11.69 -15.07
CA GLY A 130 0.15 10.58 -15.03
C GLY A 130 0.85 9.21 -14.87
N TYR A 131 0.38 8.22 -15.59
CA TYR A 131 0.92 6.85 -15.51
C TYR A 131 2.39 6.72 -15.91
N TYR A 132 2.93 7.65 -16.70
CA TYR A 132 4.36 7.67 -17.01
C TYR A 132 5.21 7.82 -15.73
N SER A 133 4.77 8.66 -14.80
CA SER A 133 5.44 8.86 -13.52
C SER A 133 5.56 7.56 -12.72
N ALA A 134 4.46 6.83 -12.54
CA ALA A 134 4.47 5.56 -11.84
C ALA A 134 5.37 4.51 -12.53
N LYS A 135 5.23 4.35 -13.85
CA LYS A 135 6.06 3.42 -14.61
C LYS A 135 7.56 3.76 -14.51
N ARG A 136 7.91 5.06 -14.54
CA ARG A 136 9.27 5.53 -14.38
C ARG A 136 9.81 5.23 -12.99
N PHE A 137 9.02 5.47 -11.93
CA PHE A 137 9.39 5.18 -10.55
C PHE A 137 9.77 3.71 -10.37
N PHE A 138 8.87 2.80 -10.74
CA PHE A 138 9.12 1.36 -10.59
C PHE A 138 10.27 0.88 -11.48
N ARG A 139 10.37 1.40 -12.70
CA ARG A 139 11.49 1.09 -13.59
C ARG A 139 12.82 1.49 -12.94
N LYS A 140 12.94 2.70 -12.41
CA LYS A 140 14.16 3.18 -11.75
C LYS A 140 14.53 2.34 -10.53
N MET A 141 13.54 1.96 -9.75
CA MET A 141 13.72 1.06 -8.63
C MET A 141 14.25 -0.32 -9.07
N PHE A 142 13.68 -0.91 -10.12
CA PHE A 142 14.15 -2.20 -10.66
C PHE A 142 15.54 -2.11 -11.29
N GLU A 143 15.85 -1.03 -12.03
CA GLU A 143 17.18 -0.80 -12.60
C GLU A 143 18.22 -0.76 -11.46
N ARG A 144 17.96 0.02 -10.41
CA ARG A 144 18.84 0.12 -9.25
C ARG A 144 18.96 -1.17 -8.46
N ALA A 145 17.86 -1.88 -8.24
CA ALA A 145 17.85 -3.19 -7.59
C ALA A 145 18.72 -4.21 -8.32
N LYS A 146 18.68 -4.21 -9.66
CA LYS A 146 19.53 -5.05 -10.49
C LYS A 146 21.02 -4.70 -10.35
N GLU A 147 21.36 -3.41 -10.28
CA GLU A 147 22.75 -2.96 -10.03
C GLU A 147 23.29 -3.39 -8.67
N LEU A 148 22.38 -3.56 -7.69
CA LEU A 148 22.70 -3.98 -6.32
C LEU A 148 22.57 -5.50 -6.09
N ASP A 149 22.40 -6.28 -7.16
CA ASP A 149 22.23 -7.74 -7.10
C ASP A 149 21.05 -8.19 -6.21
N VAL A 150 19.99 -7.37 -6.08
CA VAL A 150 18.76 -7.77 -5.40
C VAL A 150 18.02 -8.78 -6.29
N PRO A 151 17.80 -10.02 -5.82
CA PRO A 151 17.33 -11.11 -6.69
C PRO A 151 15.94 -10.87 -7.25
N TYR A 152 15.06 -10.27 -6.46
CA TYR A 152 13.71 -9.89 -6.88
C TYR A 152 13.07 -8.94 -5.86
N ILE A 153 12.17 -8.09 -6.36
CA ILE A 153 11.30 -7.25 -5.54
C ILE A 153 9.88 -7.44 -6.07
N ARG A 154 8.94 -7.63 -5.16
CA ARG A 154 7.50 -7.68 -5.46
C ARG A 154 6.81 -6.45 -4.94
N PHE A 155 5.73 -6.07 -5.61
CA PHE A 155 4.91 -4.95 -5.20
C PHE A 155 3.47 -5.37 -5.00
N SER A 156 2.91 -4.94 -3.89
CA SER A 156 1.49 -4.77 -3.65
C SER A 156 1.17 -3.28 -3.74
N GLY A 157 -0.02 -2.93 -4.16
CA GLY A 157 -0.41 -1.54 -4.22
C GLY A 157 -1.91 -1.34 -4.38
N ALA A 158 -2.38 -0.20 -3.89
CA ALA A 158 -3.80 0.11 -3.78
C ALA A 158 -4.48 0.36 -5.13
N THR A 159 -3.79 0.96 -6.09
CA THR A 159 -4.41 1.43 -7.32
C THR A 159 -3.94 0.65 -8.53
N LEU A 160 -4.89 0.06 -9.23
CA LEU A 160 -4.67 -0.48 -10.56
C LEU A 160 -4.66 0.65 -11.58
N SER A 161 -3.59 0.72 -12.35
CA SER A 161 -3.46 1.64 -13.46
C SER A 161 -3.17 0.90 -14.76
N GLU A 162 -3.35 1.57 -15.88
CA GLU A 162 -2.99 1.02 -17.18
C GLU A 162 -1.51 0.61 -17.21
N GLY A 163 -1.26 -0.67 -17.47
CA GLY A 163 0.07 -1.25 -17.49
C GLY A 163 0.70 -1.49 -16.11
N SER A 164 -0.04 -1.43 -15.03
CA SER A 164 0.49 -1.75 -13.68
C SER A 164 0.99 -3.19 -13.55
N TRP A 165 0.51 -4.10 -14.37
CA TRP A 165 0.96 -5.49 -14.44
C TRP A 165 2.47 -5.65 -14.77
N HIS A 166 3.12 -4.61 -15.28
CA HIS A 166 4.57 -4.61 -15.50
C HIS A 166 5.39 -4.54 -14.21
N TYR A 167 4.83 -4.01 -13.13
CA TYR A 167 5.54 -3.80 -11.88
C TYR A 167 4.78 -4.32 -10.64
N GLN A 168 3.47 -4.44 -10.71
CA GLN A 168 2.66 -4.86 -9.58
C GLN A 168 2.48 -6.37 -9.56
N SER A 169 2.78 -7.01 -8.44
CA SER A 169 2.70 -8.47 -8.26
C SER A 169 1.37 -8.90 -7.65
N VAL A 170 0.81 -8.06 -6.79
CA VAL A 170 -0.45 -8.28 -6.08
C VAL A 170 -1.21 -6.97 -6.04
N TRP A 171 -2.52 -7.06 -6.20
CA TRP A 171 -3.38 -5.92 -6.00
C TRP A 171 -3.88 -5.89 -4.55
N ASN A 172 -3.54 -4.82 -3.84
CA ASN A 172 -4.19 -4.46 -2.59
C ASN A 172 -5.51 -3.76 -2.94
N VAL A 173 -6.61 -4.33 -2.53
CA VAL A 173 -7.91 -3.66 -2.64
C VAL A 173 -8.03 -2.67 -1.50
N GLY A 174 -7.36 -1.54 -1.67
CA GLY A 174 -7.22 -0.51 -0.65
C GLY A 174 -8.52 0.01 -0.09
N GLY A 175 -8.41 0.70 1.03
CA GLY A 175 -9.47 1.51 1.61
C GLY A 175 -10.27 0.86 2.73
N GLY A 176 -9.63 0.07 3.60
CA GLY A 176 -10.22 -0.30 4.90
C GLY A 176 -11.42 -1.23 4.85
N ARG A 177 -11.70 -1.83 3.70
CA ARG A 177 -12.72 -2.86 3.55
C ARG A 177 -12.09 -4.13 3.04
N ASN A 178 -12.22 -5.19 3.80
CA ASN A 178 -11.84 -6.52 3.35
C ASN A 178 -12.72 -6.91 2.16
N LEU A 179 -12.13 -7.52 1.13
CA LEU A 179 -12.90 -8.14 0.06
C LEU A 179 -13.75 -9.29 0.59
N TYR A 180 -13.30 -9.90 1.65
CA TYR A 180 -13.95 -10.98 2.35
C TYR A 180 -13.93 -10.70 3.86
N ASP A 181 -15.10 -10.78 4.50
CA ASP A 181 -15.23 -10.61 5.93
C ASP A 181 -15.15 -11.98 6.62
N ILE A 182 -14.17 -12.12 7.53
CA ILE A 182 -13.93 -13.39 8.23
C ILE A 182 -15.02 -13.73 9.26
N ASP A 183 -15.64 -12.72 9.83
CA ASP A 183 -16.63 -12.92 10.90
C ASP A 183 -18.00 -13.22 10.33
N THR A 184 -18.42 -12.49 9.29
CA THR A 184 -19.72 -12.71 8.62
C THR A 184 -19.66 -13.75 7.51
N ARG A 185 -18.47 -14.10 7.05
CA ARG A 185 -18.23 -14.98 5.88
C ARG A 185 -18.85 -14.46 4.59
N GLU A 186 -18.97 -13.17 4.47
CA GLU A 186 -19.57 -12.51 3.33
C GLU A 186 -18.51 -11.80 2.48
N TRP A 187 -18.75 -11.80 1.19
CA TRP A 187 -18.02 -10.96 0.29
C TRP A 187 -18.44 -9.52 0.48
N GLY A 188 -17.49 -8.64 0.72
CA GLY A 188 -17.76 -7.22 0.85
C GLY A 188 -18.50 -6.72 -0.39
N SER A 189 -19.56 -5.94 -0.17
CA SER A 189 -20.20 -5.22 -1.26
C SER A 189 -19.18 -4.24 -1.82
N ALA A 190 -18.68 -4.56 -2.99
CA ALA A 190 -17.77 -3.70 -3.67
C ALA A 190 -18.44 -2.39 -3.96
N THR A 191 -17.76 -1.37 -3.62
CA THR A 191 -17.68 -0.12 -4.37
C THR A 191 -19.03 0.44 -4.80
N SER A 192 -19.07 1.73 -4.96
CA SER A 192 -20.07 2.53 -5.65
C SER A 192 -20.59 2.00 -7.01
N GLN A 193 -20.11 0.85 -7.49
CA GLN A 193 -20.48 0.28 -8.78
C GLN A 193 -21.27 -1.03 -8.70
N GLY A 194 -21.59 -1.54 -7.51
CA GLY A 194 -22.45 -2.74 -7.33
C GLY A 194 -21.93 -4.03 -7.97
N LYS A 195 -20.64 -4.09 -8.33
CA LYS A 195 -20.05 -5.32 -8.88
C LYS A 195 -19.68 -6.27 -7.73
N ASP A 196 -20.03 -7.53 -7.91
CA ASP A 196 -19.59 -8.59 -7.01
C ASP A 196 -18.06 -8.68 -7.04
N LEU A 197 -17.42 -8.48 -5.90
CA LEU A 197 -15.96 -8.54 -5.78
C LEU A 197 -15.39 -9.91 -6.14
N ARG A 198 -16.19 -10.97 -6.05
CA ARG A 198 -15.82 -12.31 -6.53
C ARG A 198 -15.49 -12.29 -8.01
N ASP A 199 -16.27 -11.58 -8.81
CA ASP A 199 -16.06 -11.50 -10.26
C ASP A 199 -14.78 -10.74 -10.59
N VAL A 200 -14.48 -9.67 -9.84
CA VAL A 200 -13.23 -8.91 -9.98
C VAL A 200 -12.04 -9.78 -9.61
N THR A 201 -12.12 -10.52 -8.50
CA THR A 201 -11.07 -11.43 -8.04
C THR A 201 -10.82 -12.55 -9.05
N TYR A 202 -11.88 -13.07 -9.66
CA TYR A 202 -11.82 -14.19 -10.58
C TYR A 202 -11.30 -13.83 -11.97
N SER A 203 -11.55 -12.61 -12.42
CA SER A 203 -11.19 -12.13 -13.77
C SER A 203 -9.83 -11.43 -13.84
N ASN A 204 -9.14 -11.24 -12.72
CA ASN A 204 -7.86 -10.55 -12.71
C ASN A 204 -6.71 -11.37 -13.26
N TYR A 205 -5.80 -10.68 -13.96
CA TYR A 205 -4.59 -11.24 -14.53
C TYR A 205 -3.52 -11.59 -13.48
N TYR A 206 -3.63 -11.12 -12.26
CA TYR A 206 -2.70 -11.40 -11.18
C TYR A 206 -3.40 -11.62 -9.83
N PRO A 207 -2.71 -12.25 -8.87
CA PRO A 207 -3.28 -12.56 -7.57
C PRO A 207 -3.86 -11.32 -6.88
N VAL A 208 -5.02 -11.48 -6.29
CA VAL A 208 -5.70 -10.45 -5.53
C VAL A 208 -5.43 -10.66 -4.05
N SER A 209 -5.27 -9.58 -3.30
CA SER A 209 -5.32 -9.61 -1.85
C SER A 209 -6.76 -9.39 -1.39
N PHE A 210 -7.20 -10.15 -0.39
CA PHE A 210 -8.51 -9.93 0.25
C PHE A 210 -8.54 -8.70 1.15
N GLY A 211 -7.43 -7.97 1.23
CA GLY A 211 -7.29 -6.79 2.08
C GLY A 211 -6.55 -7.06 3.37
N GLY A 212 -6.48 -6.07 4.24
CA GLY A 212 -5.49 -5.94 5.27
C GLY A 212 -5.94 -6.00 6.71
N ASN A 213 -7.06 -6.59 7.07
CA ASN A 213 -7.52 -6.49 8.45
C ASN A 213 -7.98 -7.82 9.07
N PHE A 214 -7.35 -8.92 8.69
CA PHE A 214 -7.51 -10.15 9.43
C PHE A 214 -6.65 -10.07 10.70
N ALA A 215 -7.19 -9.39 11.73
CA ALA A 215 -6.49 -9.19 12.99
C ALA A 215 -6.65 -10.43 13.88
N ILE A 216 -5.55 -10.90 14.44
CA ILE A 216 -5.60 -11.88 15.52
C ILE A 216 -5.97 -11.13 16.81
N LYS A 217 -7.04 -11.54 17.47
CA LYS A 217 -7.58 -10.97 18.69
C LYS A 217 -7.74 -12.06 19.75
N ASP A 218 -8.04 -11.68 20.98
CA ASP A 218 -8.34 -12.58 22.09
C ASP A 218 -9.49 -13.57 21.81
N THR A 219 -10.41 -13.18 20.93
CA THR A 219 -11.58 -13.97 20.49
C THR A 219 -11.36 -14.77 19.22
N SER A 220 -10.19 -14.65 18.59
CA SER A 220 -9.89 -15.35 17.31
C SER A 220 -9.78 -16.86 17.52
N THR A 221 -10.33 -17.61 16.56
CA THR A 221 -10.31 -19.09 16.58
C THR A 221 -9.57 -19.68 15.39
N VAL A 222 -9.06 -20.90 15.55
CA VAL A 222 -8.38 -21.60 14.47
C VAL A 222 -9.32 -21.85 13.28
N GLU A 223 -10.57 -22.10 13.53
CA GLU A 223 -11.60 -22.34 12.50
C GLU A 223 -11.77 -21.12 11.58
N GLN A 224 -11.77 -19.91 12.14
CA GLN A 224 -11.84 -18.68 11.35
C GLN A 224 -10.65 -18.58 10.38
N TYR A 225 -9.44 -18.87 10.85
CA TYR A 225 -8.24 -18.76 10.02
C TYR A 225 -8.11 -19.91 9.02
N GLU A 226 -8.52 -21.13 9.36
CA GLU A 226 -8.60 -22.22 8.38
C GLU A 226 -9.63 -21.90 7.29
N HIS A 227 -10.76 -21.28 7.66
CA HIS A 227 -11.75 -20.82 6.70
C HIS A 227 -11.19 -19.78 5.73
N VAL A 228 -10.50 -18.75 6.23
CA VAL A 228 -9.84 -17.72 5.39
C VAL A 228 -8.78 -18.35 4.48
N GLN A 229 -7.98 -19.29 5.00
CA GLN A 229 -7.01 -20.03 4.21
C GLN A 229 -7.68 -20.80 3.07
N ALA A 230 -8.77 -21.48 3.36
CA ALA A 230 -9.51 -22.25 2.35
C ALA A 230 -10.00 -21.34 1.21
N ILE A 231 -10.68 -20.25 1.53
CA ILE A 231 -11.17 -19.28 0.55
C ILE A 231 -9.99 -18.67 -0.23
N SER A 232 -8.92 -18.27 0.47
CA SER A 232 -7.71 -17.71 -0.15
C SER A 232 -7.09 -18.66 -1.16
N VAL A 233 -6.88 -19.92 -0.80
CA VAL A 233 -6.38 -20.97 -1.70
C VAL A 233 -7.34 -21.19 -2.86
N GLY A 234 -8.64 -21.25 -2.59
CA GLY A 234 -9.67 -21.45 -3.59
C GLY A 234 -9.64 -20.42 -4.72
N TYR A 235 -9.44 -19.15 -4.38
CA TYR A 235 -9.35 -18.05 -5.34
C TYR A 235 -7.92 -17.74 -5.81
N GLY A 236 -6.90 -18.35 -5.23
CA GLY A 236 -5.50 -18.00 -5.51
C GLY A 236 -5.15 -16.61 -4.99
N ALA A 237 -5.89 -16.12 -4.00
CA ALA A 237 -5.72 -14.83 -3.39
C ALA A 237 -4.73 -14.87 -2.22
N THR A 238 -4.26 -13.71 -1.81
CA THR A 238 -3.51 -13.49 -0.56
C THR A 238 -4.35 -12.67 0.41
N TYR A 239 -3.90 -12.59 1.65
CA TYR A 239 -4.46 -11.67 2.63
C TYR A 239 -3.35 -11.18 3.57
N PHE A 240 -3.58 -10.08 4.26
CA PHE A 240 -2.65 -9.54 5.25
C PHE A 240 -3.15 -9.84 6.66
N LEU A 241 -2.24 -10.32 7.50
CA LEU A 241 -2.49 -10.40 8.94
C LEU A 241 -2.14 -9.05 9.57
N ALA A 242 -3.10 -8.42 10.21
CA ALA A 242 -2.84 -7.29 11.08
C ALA A 242 -2.43 -7.84 12.46
N ILE A 243 -1.15 -7.75 12.78
CA ILE A 243 -0.60 -8.30 14.03
C ILE A 243 -0.26 -7.15 14.97
N ASN A 244 -0.94 -7.12 16.11
CA ASN A 244 -0.57 -6.35 17.28
C ASN A 244 -0.04 -7.34 18.33
N GLN A 245 1.09 -7.05 18.93
CA GLN A 245 1.73 -7.95 19.89
C GLN A 245 0.83 -8.27 21.07
N GLU A 246 0.20 -7.27 21.67
CA GLU A 246 -0.66 -7.41 22.83
C GLU A 246 -1.89 -8.29 22.52
N ASP A 247 -2.52 -8.05 21.36
CA ASP A 247 -3.67 -8.84 20.91
C ASP A 247 -3.29 -10.30 20.65
N VAL A 248 -2.16 -10.56 20.03
CA VAL A 248 -1.65 -11.91 19.78
C VAL A 248 -1.31 -12.62 21.09
N GLU A 249 -0.67 -11.93 22.03
CA GLU A 249 -0.32 -12.50 23.32
C GLU A 249 -1.55 -12.88 24.13
N SER A 250 -2.65 -12.13 23.98
CA SER A 250 -3.92 -12.40 24.65
C SER A 250 -4.76 -13.51 23.98
N CYS A 251 -4.45 -13.90 22.75
CA CYS A 251 -5.20 -14.90 22.01
C CYS A 251 -4.92 -16.32 22.54
N PRO A 252 -5.94 -17.04 23.09
CA PRO A 252 -5.72 -18.39 23.63
C PRO A 252 -5.32 -19.43 22.59
N GLN A 253 -5.75 -19.25 21.32
CA GLN A 253 -5.51 -20.20 20.22
C GLN A 253 -4.42 -19.74 19.26
N LYS A 254 -3.54 -18.82 19.65
CA LYS A 254 -2.52 -18.25 18.74
C LYS A 254 -1.61 -19.31 18.12
N GLU A 255 -1.17 -20.28 18.89
CA GLU A 255 -0.27 -21.32 18.41
C GLU A 255 -0.93 -22.21 17.36
N GLU A 256 -2.18 -22.58 17.58
CA GLU A 256 -3.01 -23.36 16.65
C GLU A 256 -3.29 -22.56 15.38
N ILE A 257 -3.57 -21.25 15.49
CA ILE A 257 -3.78 -20.35 14.35
C ILE A 257 -2.51 -20.28 13.53
N PHE A 258 -1.36 -19.99 14.12
CA PHE A 258 -0.10 -19.91 13.37
C PHE A 258 0.31 -21.26 12.77
N LYS A 259 0.04 -22.36 13.46
CA LYS A 259 0.28 -23.72 12.93
C LYS A 259 -0.62 -23.98 11.73
N ALA A 260 -1.92 -23.65 11.80
CA ALA A 260 -2.85 -23.80 10.69
C ALA A 260 -2.39 -22.98 9.48
N ILE A 261 -2.09 -21.68 9.66
CA ILE A 261 -1.60 -20.81 8.59
C ILE A 261 -0.36 -21.42 7.93
N ARG A 262 0.62 -21.87 8.73
CA ARG A 262 1.83 -22.51 8.19
C ARG A 262 1.51 -23.76 7.39
N THR A 263 0.66 -24.64 7.90
CA THR A 263 0.27 -25.90 7.23
C THR A 263 -0.37 -25.63 5.87
N TRP A 264 -1.28 -24.66 5.80
CA TRP A 264 -1.94 -24.26 4.56
C TRP A 264 -0.96 -23.63 3.55
N GLU A 265 -0.06 -22.76 4.01
CA GLU A 265 0.91 -22.10 3.13
C GLU A 265 2.00 -23.06 2.65
N ASP A 266 2.41 -24.05 3.45
CA ASP A 266 3.33 -25.09 3.03
C ASP A 266 2.72 -25.96 1.93
N ALA A 267 1.44 -26.34 2.07
CA ALA A 267 0.69 -27.06 1.04
C ALA A 267 0.49 -26.22 -0.24
N ARG A 268 0.21 -24.92 -0.06
CA ARG A 268 0.06 -23.98 -1.16
C ARG A 268 1.37 -23.81 -1.94
N ARG A 269 2.51 -23.63 -1.26
CA ARG A 269 3.83 -23.56 -1.88
C ARG A 269 4.23 -24.84 -2.59
N ALA A 270 3.77 -25.99 -2.08
CA ALA A 270 3.96 -27.29 -2.70
C ALA A 270 3.03 -27.52 -3.90
N ASN A 271 2.20 -26.53 -4.27
CA ASN A 271 1.15 -26.63 -5.29
C ASN A 271 0.25 -27.87 -5.12
N ALA A 272 -0.03 -28.22 -3.85
CA ALA A 272 -0.74 -29.45 -3.50
C ALA A 272 -2.25 -29.43 -3.78
N PHE A 273 -2.84 -28.25 -4.08
CA PHE A 273 -4.28 -28.11 -4.31
C PHE A 273 -4.64 -28.20 -5.80
N PRO A 274 -5.19 -29.31 -6.29
CA PRO A 274 -5.65 -29.42 -7.67
C PRO A 274 -6.89 -28.53 -7.91
N ARG A 275 -7.14 -28.23 -9.19
CA ARG A 275 -8.21 -27.30 -9.61
C ARG A 275 -9.59 -27.66 -9.03
N GLN A 276 -9.90 -28.95 -8.94
CA GLN A 276 -11.19 -29.41 -8.40
C GLN A 276 -11.33 -29.06 -6.91
N ILE A 277 -10.27 -29.26 -6.13
CA ILE A 277 -10.26 -28.89 -4.71
C ILE A 277 -10.35 -27.36 -4.56
N LYS A 278 -9.58 -26.59 -5.32
CA LYS A 278 -9.71 -25.12 -5.30
C LYS A 278 -11.12 -24.66 -5.59
N LYS A 279 -11.86 -25.35 -6.46
CA LYS A 279 -13.27 -25.03 -6.74
C LYS A 279 -14.17 -25.27 -5.52
N LEU A 280 -13.95 -26.37 -4.78
CA LEU A 280 -14.70 -26.64 -3.54
C LEU A 280 -14.40 -25.63 -2.45
N LEU A 281 -13.13 -25.23 -2.31
CA LEU A 281 -12.68 -24.24 -1.31
C LEU A 281 -13.27 -22.85 -1.51
N ARG A 282 -13.87 -22.54 -2.65
CA ARG A 282 -14.52 -21.24 -2.92
C ARG A 282 -15.89 -21.08 -2.29
N ASP A 283 -16.46 -22.16 -1.80
CA ASP A 283 -17.78 -22.12 -1.17
C ASP A 283 -17.64 -21.77 0.32
N PRO A 284 -18.09 -20.56 0.73
CA PRO A 284 -17.94 -20.10 2.10
C PRO A 284 -18.87 -20.81 3.10
N SER A 285 -19.79 -21.64 2.62
CA SER A 285 -20.70 -22.41 3.48
C SER A 285 -20.04 -23.61 4.14
N TYR A 286 -18.85 -24.00 3.68
CA TYR A 286 -18.11 -25.14 4.20
C TYR A 286 -16.96 -24.71 5.11
N ASP A 287 -16.79 -25.46 6.19
CA ASP A 287 -15.60 -25.40 7.03
C ASP A 287 -14.61 -26.49 6.62
N TRP A 288 -13.33 -26.15 6.75
CA TRP A 288 -12.23 -26.98 6.32
C TRP A 288 -11.17 -27.08 7.40
N ARG A 289 -10.47 -28.21 7.45
CA ARG A 289 -9.26 -28.41 8.26
C ARG A 289 -8.19 -29.08 7.41
N LEU A 290 -6.96 -28.60 7.51
CA LEU A 290 -5.83 -29.18 6.81
C LEU A 290 -4.83 -29.75 7.82
N GLU A 291 -4.52 -31.03 7.69
CA GLU A 291 -3.53 -31.71 8.53
C GLU A 291 -2.33 -32.13 7.65
N ALA A 292 -1.10 -31.87 8.13
CA ALA A 292 0.11 -32.27 7.45
C ALA A 292 0.35 -33.78 7.68
N GLY A 293 0.76 -34.48 6.63
CA GLY A 293 1.24 -35.86 6.73
C GLY A 293 2.65 -35.95 7.33
N GLU A 294 3.02 -37.10 7.84
CA GLU A 294 4.32 -37.34 8.47
C GLU A 294 5.51 -37.28 7.47
N ASP A 295 5.23 -37.48 6.18
CA ASP A 295 6.23 -37.46 5.11
C ASP A 295 6.67 -36.06 4.66
N GLY A 296 6.08 -34.99 5.20
CA GLY A 296 6.34 -33.61 4.83
C GLY A 296 5.98 -33.22 3.40
N ASN A 297 5.37 -34.13 2.64
CA ASN A 297 5.00 -33.94 1.22
C ASN A 297 3.54 -34.27 0.94
N SER A 298 2.76 -34.58 1.96
CA SER A 298 1.35 -34.87 1.87
C SER A 298 0.56 -34.10 2.92
N TRP A 299 -0.72 -33.90 2.64
CA TRP A 299 -1.69 -33.27 3.53
C TRP A 299 -3.02 -33.97 3.38
N THR A 300 -3.81 -33.99 4.45
CA THR A 300 -5.20 -34.42 4.40
C THR A 300 -6.10 -33.23 4.67
N LEU A 301 -6.93 -32.91 3.68
CA LEU A 301 -7.94 -31.87 3.77
C LEU A 301 -9.25 -32.49 4.17
N TYR A 302 -9.83 -32.03 5.28
CA TYR A 302 -11.11 -32.46 5.77
C TYR A 302 -12.18 -31.39 5.57
N ARG A 303 -13.34 -31.77 5.05
CA ARG A 303 -14.54 -30.95 5.13
C ARG A 303 -15.22 -31.21 6.46
N LEU A 304 -15.65 -30.16 7.13
CA LEU A 304 -16.28 -30.23 8.43
C LEU A 304 -17.79 -29.91 8.33
N ALA A 305 -18.58 -30.56 9.17
CA ALA A 305 -19.97 -30.22 9.42
C ALA A 305 -20.20 -30.29 10.93
N ASN A 306 -20.62 -29.17 11.54
CA ASN A 306 -20.78 -29.02 12.99
C ASN A 306 -19.52 -29.43 13.78
N GLY A 307 -18.33 -29.18 13.20
CA GLY A 307 -17.05 -29.55 13.79
C GLY A 307 -16.57 -30.98 13.51
N ASP A 308 -17.42 -31.85 13.00
CA ASP A 308 -17.08 -33.23 12.68
C ASP A 308 -16.51 -33.38 11.26
N LYS A 309 -15.51 -34.25 11.10
CA LYS A 309 -14.91 -34.59 9.79
C LYS A 309 -15.89 -35.46 8.99
N VAL A 310 -16.48 -34.94 7.93
CA VAL A 310 -17.48 -35.63 7.10
C VAL A 310 -16.95 -36.14 5.76
N GLU A 311 -15.88 -35.53 5.26
CA GLU A 311 -15.24 -35.91 4.00
C GLU A 311 -13.75 -35.60 4.06
N SER A 312 -12.93 -36.35 3.34
CA SER A 312 -11.48 -36.12 3.32
C SER A 312 -10.89 -36.27 1.91
N PHE A 313 -9.84 -35.49 1.67
CA PHE A 313 -9.07 -35.50 0.42
C PHE A 313 -7.58 -35.56 0.75
N VAL A 314 -6.88 -36.52 0.16
CA VAL A 314 -5.42 -36.61 0.28
C VAL A 314 -4.80 -35.72 -0.80
N LEU A 315 -3.98 -34.77 -0.35
CA LEU A 315 -3.23 -33.84 -1.18
C LEU A 315 -1.75 -34.23 -1.16
N ARG A 316 -1.05 -34.01 -2.26
CA ARG A 316 0.39 -34.30 -2.38
C ARG A 316 1.10 -33.13 -3.05
N ARG A 317 2.37 -32.96 -2.73
CA ARG A 317 3.25 -32.03 -3.44
C ARG A 317 3.18 -32.34 -4.94
N ALA A 318 3.01 -31.29 -5.76
CA ALA A 318 3.08 -31.46 -7.21
C ALA A 318 4.51 -31.80 -7.66
N GLU A 319 4.64 -32.68 -8.66
CA GLU A 319 5.95 -33.00 -9.25
C GLU A 319 6.54 -31.76 -9.93
N GLY A 320 7.81 -31.48 -9.67
CA GLY A 320 8.53 -30.34 -10.24
C GLY A 320 8.45 -29.04 -9.45
N TYR A 321 7.93 -29.08 -8.23
CA TYR A 321 7.85 -27.93 -7.31
C TYR A 321 8.56 -28.19 -5.99
#